data_897b6f3eccb790ea9ecceb3bdb7ebb29
#
_entry.id   897b6f3eccb790ea9ecceb3bdb7ebb29
#
_cell.length_a   1.000
_cell.length_b   1.000
_cell.length_c   1.000
_cell.angle_alpha   90.00
_cell.angle_beta   90.00
_cell.angle_gamma   90.00
#
_symmetry.space_group_name_H-M   'P 1'
#
loop_
_entity.id
_entity.type
_entity.pdbx_description
1 polymer ?
#
loop_
_entity_poly.entity_id
_entity_poly.type
_entity_poly.pdbx_seq_one_letter_code
_entity_poly.pdbx_strand_id
1 'polypeptide(L)'
;MIENSLITEYSGVNKIAIIENISSSAEATGEVLGISLYGSLARGESGYLSDIDLIILLKSLDTEDYVIEKILRSIEYFTFLNKNSKYTIFCKSGGEKVDILFFDLKHKEEAFRLISGSRLAPGTSPILYSRENEFDKLVTDAISVTSELKTSLASEADSFIGYYDNTLLYLSRGDTYRAYFNYTLALFKLSTLSYALTGKKDYLYSPAWLLQSLEKSEQYKLKGLSAKLDAVDMLYKKDEIFANFKEKIDTSRLFDQSYREKVDQFSKYVESRYPPFWRLKDVSEAGSVWPSLIYRSARLDTQPEEKLLAILKKKGIRTIIDFRGKAEIEKHGYTPRVKETVSYINIPMSIENNDDESTGDGSMDRRPYNYKSTIESPEFKKAIYRFFSVIAEKANFPLIYHCNAGVDRTGLVTAIILSLAGSDNKSIASDYCIMPGLLKREYIDSVLQIFNSMGGICEYLHSCNVDDATIANVKDILHGPT
;
A
#
# COMPACT_ATOMS: atom_id res chain seq x y z
N MET A 1 18.56 -40.74 -18.00
CA MET A 1 17.21 -41.09 -17.52
C MET A 1 16.92 -40.16 -16.35
N ILE A 2 15.94 -39.32 -16.50
CA ILE A 2 15.48 -38.44 -15.41
C ILE A 2 14.96 -39.34 -14.30
N GLU A 3 15.56 -39.29 -13.10
CA GLU A 3 14.99 -40.01 -11.97
C GLU A 3 13.58 -39.45 -11.70
N ASN A 4 12.57 -40.31 -11.85
CA ASN A 4 11.15 -39.97 -11.63
C ASN A 4 10.84 -39.38 -10.24
N SER A 5 11.82 -39.32 -9.33
CA SER A 5 11.68 -38.80 -7.99
C SER A 5 11.57 -37.25 -7.91
N LEU A 6 12.01 -36.53 -8.94
CA LEU A 6 11.93 -35.04 -8.99
C LEU A 6 10.57 -34.54 -9.49
N ILE A 7 9.83 -35.38 -10.20
CA ILE A 7 8.55 -35.02 -10.77
C ILE A 7 7.46 -35.76 -9.99
N THR A 8 6.79 -35.05 -9.08
CA THR A 8 5.71 -35.63 -8.27
C THR A 8 4.52 -36.09 -9.11
N GLU A 9 3.72 -37.06 -8.62
CA GLU A 9 2.55 -37.70 -9.29
C GLU A 9 1.54 -36.69 -9.91
N TYR A 10 1.60 -35.39 -9.55
CA TYR A 10 0.75 -34.33 -10.08
C TYR A 10 1.33 -33.58 -11.29
N SER A 11 2.60 -33.71 -11.62
CA SER A 11 3.19 -33.18 -12.85
C SER A 11 2.97 -34.20 -13.97
N GLY A 12 1.97 -33.98 -14.80
CA GLY A 12 1.51 -34.96 -15.79
C GLY A 12 2.60 -35.40 -16.75
N VAL A 13 2.37 -36.54 -17.39
CA VAL A 13 3.19 -37.19 -18.43
C VAL A 13 3.72 -36.21 -19.49
N ASN A 14 3.03 -35.12 -19.72
CA ASN A 14 3.40 -34.07 -20.69
C ASN A 14 4.68 -33.32 -20.35
N LYS A 15 4.93 -32.99 -19.07
CA LYS A 15 6.12 -32.19 -18.67
C LYS A 15 7.42 -32.93 -18.95
N ILE A 16 7.45 -34.24 -18.64
CA ILE A 16 8.61 -35.08 -18.89
C ILE A 16 8.92 -35.15 -20.38
N ALA A 17 7.91 -35.41 -21.21
CA ALA A 17 8.07 -35.49 -22.66
C ALA A 17 8.53 -34.16 -23.27
N ILE A 18 8.04 -33.01 -22.75
CA ILE A 18 8.48 -31.68 -23.18
C ILE A 18 9.95 -31.43 -22.82
N ILE A 19 10.33 -31.76 -21.58
CA ILE A 19 11.72 -31.62 -21.11
C ILE A 19 12.65 -32.49 -21.94
N GLU A 20 12.29 -33.76 -22.22
CA GLU A 20 13.07 -34.67 -23.03
C GLU A 20 13.21 -34.17 -24.47
N ASN A 21 12.13 -33.71 -25.11
CA ASN A 21 12.16 -33.14 -26.45
C ASN A 21 13.05 -31.90 -26.55
N ILE A 22 12.92 -30.96 -25.60
CA ILE A 22 13.75 -29.78 -25.54
C ILE A 22 15.22 -30.11 -25.34
N SER A 23 15.51 -31.00 -24.38
CA SER A 23 16.88 -31.42 -24.07
C SER A 23 17.55 -32.08 -25.24
N SER A 24 16.88 -33.06 -25.84
CA SER A 24 17.41 -33.80 -27.00
C SER A 24 17.63 -32.89 -28.23
N SER A 25 16.71 -31.97 -28.48
CA SER A 25 16.82 -31.05 -29.60
C SER A 25 17.93 -30.01 -29.39
N ALA A 26 18.12 -29.55 -28.17
CA ALA A 26 19.20 -28.62 -27.80
C ALA A 26 20.56 -29.35 -27.90
N GLU A 27 20.67 -30.53 -27.35
CA GLU A 27 21.87 -31.37 -27.42
C GLU A 27 22.31 -31.67 -28.85
N ALA A 28 21.36 -31.98 -29.74
CA ALA A 28 21.63 -32.29 -31.13
C ALA A 28 22.27 -31.12 -31.92
N THR A 29 22.20 -29.88 -31.43
CA THR A 29 22.84 -28.74 -32.04
C THR A 29 24.37 -28.81 -31.94
N GLY A 30 24.93 -29.50 -30.96
CA GLY A 30 26.33 -29.53 -30.64
C GLY A 30 26.88 -28.29 -29.97
N GLU A 31 26.05 -27.23 -29.76
CA GLU A 31 26.42 -25.95 -29.13
C GLU A 31 26.19 -25.92 -27.64
N VAL A 32 25.40 -26.86 -27.10
CA VAL A 32 25.04 -26.92 -25.68
C VAL A 32 26.14 -27.63 -24.88
N LEU A 33 26.54 -27.03 -23.79
CA LEU A 33 27.48 -27.57 -22.80
C LEU A 33 26.78 -28.22 -21.63
N GLY A 34 25.58 -27.74 -21.27
CA GLY A 34 24.80 -28.32 -20.20
C GLY A 34 23.37 -27.78 -20.15
N ILE A 35 22.47 -28.60 -19.57
CA ILE A 35 21.05 -28.26 -19.33
C ILE A 35 20.71 -28.63 -17.90
N SER A 36 20.11 -27.72 -17.17
CA SER A 36 19.65 -27.94 -15.80
C SER A 36 18.24 -27.41 -15.59
N LEU A 37 17.48 -28.13 -14.79
CA LEU A 37 16.26 -27.60 -14.21
C LEU A 37 16.58 -26.57 -13.12
N TYR A 38 15.74 -25.57 -12.96
CA TYR A 38 15.71 -24.72 -11.78
C TYR A 38 14.25 -24.46 -11.34
N GLY A 39 14.02 -23.60 -10.35
CA GLY A 39 12.65 -23.30 -9.92
C GLY A 39 11.93 -24.41 -9.17
N SER A 40 10.59 -24.40 -9.21
CA SER A 40 9.73 -25.28 -8.42
C SER A 40 9.85 -26.75 -8.81
N LEU A 41 10.01 -27.02 -10.10
CA LEU A 41 10.14 -28.38 -10.61
C LEU A 41 11.41 -29.05 -10.09
N ALA A 42 12.53 -28.32 -10.12
CA ALA A 42 13.81 -28.80 -9.62
C ALA A 42 13.81 -29.07 -8.11
N ARG A 43 12.93 -28.42 -7.34
CA ARG A 43 12.77 -28.62 -5.89
C ARG A 43 11.82 -29.75 -5.53
N GLY A 44 11.15 -30.36 -6.50
CA GLY A 44 10.09 -31.35 -6.23
C GLY A 44 8.80 -30.74 -5.67
N GLU A 45 8.59 -29.44 -5.84
CA GLU A 45 7.43 -28.68 -5.32
C GLU A 45 6.42 -28.33 -6.42
N SER A 46 6.56 -28.97 -7.58
CA SER A 46 5.72 -28.68 -8.73
C SER A 46 4.27 -29.06 -8.50
N GLY A 47 3.36 -28.10 -8.72
CA GLY A 47 1.92 -28.35 -8.84
C GLY A 47 1.50 -28.45 -10.30
N TYR A 48 0.20 -28.67 -10.53
CA TYR A 48 -0.39 -28.76 -11.87
C TYR A 48 -0.07 -27.53 -12.76
N LEU A 49 -0.03 -26.32 -12.17
CA LEU A 49 0.25 -25.08 -12.89
C LEU A 49 1.71 -24.61 -12.81
N SER A 50 2.63 -25.42 -12.30
CA SER A 50 4.04 -25.04 -12.24
C SER A 50 4.67 -25.00 -13.63
N ASP A 51 5.44 -23.96 -13.91
CA ASP A 51 6.22 -23.81 -15.13
C ASP A 51 7.37 -24.84 -15.18
N ILE A 52 7.90 -25.06 -16.39
CA ILE A 52 9.15 -25.78 -16.60
C ILE A 52 10.24 -24.72 -16.74
N ASP A 53 11.13 -24.63 -15.77
CA ASP A 53 12.23 -23.67 -15.77
C ASP A 53 13.55 -24.36 -16.14
N LEU A 54 14.17 -23.94 -17.25
CA LEU A 54 15.41 -24.51 -17.79
C LEU A 54 16.52 -23.48 -17.89
N ILE A 55 17.72 -23.87 -17.48
CA ILE A 55 18.97 -23.17 -17.77
C ILE A 55 19.72 -24.00 -18.80
N ILE A 56 20.13 -23.36 -19.90
CA ILE A 56 20.94 -23.97 -20.96
C ILE A 56 22.25 -23.19 -21.06
N LEU A 57 23.36 -23.86 -20.80
CA LEU A 57 24.69 -23.32 -20.99
C LEU A 57 25.18 -23.61 -22.42
N LEU A 58 25.51 -22.55 -23.14
CA LEU A 58 26.03 -22.60 -24.51
C LEU A 58 27.55 -22.41 -24.56
N LYS A 59 28.20 -22.83 -25.64
CA LYS A 59 29.59 -22.47 -25.94
C LYS A 59 29.75 -20.98 -26.13
N SER A 60 28.79 -20.32 -26.81
CA SER A 60 28.70 -18.88 -27.02
C SER A 60 27.23 -18.47 -27.12
N LEU A 61 26.84 -17.34 -26.53
CA LEU A 61 25.50 -16.75 -26.70
C LEU A 61 25.21 -16.37 -28.16
N ASP A 62 26.20 -16.22 -29.03
CA ASP A 62 25.99 -15.98 -30.46
C ASP A 62 25.23 -17.14 -31.14
N THR A 63 25.21 -18.33 -30.54
CA THR A 63 24.49 -19.51 -31.05
C THR A 63 23.06 -19.66 -30.48
N GLU A 64 22.61 -18.75 -29.64
CA GLU A 64 21.32 -18.80 -28.93
C GLU A 64 20.15 -18.93 -29.92
N ASP A 65 20.10 -18.10 -30.94
CA ASP A 65 19.02 -18.10 -31.95
C ASP A 65 18.96 -19.44 -32.71
N TYR A 66 20.11 -20.02 -33.02
CA TYR A 66 20.16 -21.34 -33.67
C TYR A 66 19.65 -22.45 -32.76
N VAL A 67 20.03 -22.43 -31.49
CA VAL A 67 19.61 -23.45 -30.52
C VAL A 67 18.13 -23.35 -30.23
N ILE A 68 17.60 -22.12 -30.00
CA ILE A 68 16.17 -21.94 -29.76
C ILE A 68 15.33 -22.33 -30.97
N GLU A 69 15.77 -22.04 -32.19
CA GLU A 69 15.06 -22.48 -33.41
C GLU A 69 14.93 -24.00 -33.48
N LYS A 70 16.00 -24.73 -33.11
CA LYS A 70 15.96 -26.21 -33.07
C LYS A 70 15.01 -26.72 -32.02
N ILE A 71 15.02 -26.13 -30.82
CA ILE A 71 14.08 -26.49 -29.74
C ILE A 71 12.64 -26.26 -30.20
N LEU A 72 12.36 -25.09 -30.79
CA LEU A 72 11.02 -24.72 -31.22
C LEU A 72 10.45 -25.62 -32.34
N ARG A 73 11.33 -26.24 -33.16
CA ARG A 73 10.91 -27.21 -34.17
C ARG A 73 10.47 -28.56 -33.60
N SER A 74 10.83 -28.85 -32.36
CA SER A 74 10.52 -30.12 -31.69
C SER A 74 9.22 -30.14 -30.90
N ILE A 75 8.59 -28.98 -30.74
CA ILE A 75 7.37 -28.81 -29.95
C ILE A 75 6.34 -27.91 -30.68
N GLU A 76 5.04 -28.20 -30.46
CA GLU A 76 3.99 -27.29 -30.88
C GLU A 76 3.84 -26.16 -29.86
N TYR A 77 3.98 -24.93 -30.31
CA TYR A 77 4.11 -23.79 -29.40
C TYR A 77 3.53 -22.48 -29.96
N PHE A 78 3.36 -21.50 -29.09
CA PHE A 78 3.47 -20.06 -29.37
C PHE A 78 4.41 -19.43 -28.32
N THR A 79 5.14 -18.40 -28.68
CA THR A 79 6.16 -17.82 -27.79
C THR A 79 6.08 -16.31 -27.75
N PHE A 80 6.43 -15.76 -26.58
CA PHE A 80 6.76 -14.34 -26.41
C PHE A 80 8.23 -14.24 -26.06
N LEU A 81 9.01 -13.60 -26.95
CA LEU A 81 10.43 -13.38 -26.72
C LEU A 81 10.60 -12.21 -25.73
N ASN A 82 11.26 -12.48 -24.62
CA ASN A 82 11.75 -11.41 -23.75
C ASN A 82 13.22 -11.14 -24.11
N LYS A 83 13.55 -9.90 -24.47
CA LYS A 83 14.85 -9.48 -25.01
C LYS A 83 16.07 -9.66 -24.08
N ASN A 84 15.88 -10.21 -22.89
CA ASN A 84 16.94 -10.37 -21.88
C ASN A 84 17.39 -11.82 -21.73
N SER A 85 17.66 -12.52 -22.83
CA SER A 85 18.14 -13.90 -22.85
C SER A 85 17.18 -14.92 -22.19
N LYS A 86 15.93 -14.54 -21.98
CA LYS A 86 14.87 -15.40 -21.47
C LYS A 86 13.80 -15.65 -22.52
N TYR A 87 13.55 -16.90 -22.84
CA TYR A 87 12.47 -17.32 -23.71
C TYR A 87 11.33 -17.94 -22.91
N THR A 88 10.14 -17.39 -23.05
CA THR A 88 8.91 -17.97 -22.49
C THR A 88 8.14 -18.62 -23.62
N ILE A 89 7.95 -19.93 -23.53
CA ILE A 89 7.32 -20.77 -24.53
C ILE A 89 6.02 -21.34 -23.94
N PHE A 90 4.93 -21.20 -24.68
CA PHE A 90 3.65 -21.82 -24.32
C PHE A 90 3.39 -23.02 -25.25
N CYS A 91 3.43 -24.22 -24.71
CA CYS A 91 3.17 -25.43 -25.48
C CYS A 91 1.67 -25.56 -25.76
N LYS A 92 1.29 -25.81 -27.03
CA LYS A 92 -0.11 -26.01 -27.41
C LYS A 92 -0.65 -27.33 -26.89
N SER A 93 0.19 -28.36 -26.87
CA SER A 93 -0.13 -29.65 -26.34
C SER A 93 0.03 -29.64 -24.81
N GLY A 94 -1.08 -29.77 -24.08
CA GLY A 94 -1.08 -29.88 -22.62
C GLY A 94 -1.09 -28.54 -21.84
N GLY A 95 -0.97 -27.38 -22.49
CA GLY A 95 -1.05 -26.07 -21.81
C GLY A 95 0.14 -25.73 -20.94
N GLU A 96 1.28 -26.38 -21.13
CA GLU A 96 2.48 -26.17 -20.32
C GLU A 96 3.22 -24.89 -20.74
N LYS A 97 3.80 -24.22 -19.76
CA LYS A 97 4.70 -23.08 -19.94
C LYS A 97 6.13 -23.50 -19.66
N VAL A 98 7.05 -23.09 -20.54
CA VAL A 98 8.49 -23.36 -20.42
C VAL A 98 9.23 -22.04 -20.45
N ASP A 99 10.02 -21.77 -19.43
CA ASP A 99 10.96 -20.66 -19.36
C ASP A 99 12.38 -21.18 -19.57
N ILE A 100 13.07 -20.68 -20.60
CA ILE A 100 14.44 -21.06 -20.95
C ILE A 100 15.34 -19.85 -20.80
N LEU A 101 16.41 -19.99 -20.02
CA LEU A 101 17.48 -19.02 -19.89
C LEU A 101 18.77 -19.57 -20.49
N PHE A 102 19.37 -18.81 -21.40
CA PHE A 102 20.64 -19.14 -22.02
C PHE A 102 21.79 -18.38 -21.37
N PHE A 103 22.88 -19.07 -21.13
CA PHE A 103 24.13 -18.53 -20.63
C PHE A 103 25.30 -19.09 -21.41
N ASP A 104 26.44 -18.42 -21.40
CA ASP A 104 27.73 -18.95 -21.79
C ASP A 104 28.72 -18.91 -20.61
N LEU A 105 29.90 -19.44 -20.81
CA LEU A 105 30.93 -19.48 -19.77
C LEU A 105 31.38 -18.10 -19.30
N LYS A 106 31.19 -17.04 -20.10
CA LYS A 106 31.49 -15.65 -19.70
C LYS A 106 30.48 -15.11 -18.72
N HIS A 107 29.24 -15.62 -18.75
CA HIS A 107 28.13 -15.21 -17.91
C HIS A 107 27.77 -16.25 -16.82
N LYS A 108 28.68 -17.17 -16.52
CA LYS A 108 28.47 -18.26 -15.54
C LYS A 108 28.09 -17.79 -14.14
N GLU A 109 28.48 -16.57 -13.74
CA GLU A 109 28.08 -16.02 -12.44
C GLU A 109 26.58 -15.73 -12.33
N GLU A 110 25.94 -15.36 -13.43
CA GLU A 110 24.49 -15.18 -13.46
C GLU A 110 23.74 -16.51 -13.34
N ALA A 111 24.19 -17.53 -14.09
CA ALA A 111 23.66 -18.88 -13.97
C ALA A 111 23.82 -19.42 -12.55
N PHE A 112 25.00 -19.19 -11.94
CA PHE A 112 25.28 -19.55 -10.57
C PHE A 112 24.30 -18.91 -9.57
N ARG A 113 24.04 -17.59 -9.71
CA ARG A 113 23.08 -16.87 -8.85
C ARG A 113 21.66 -17.40 -8.98
N LEU A 114 21.24 -17.75 -10.18
CA LEU A 114 19.89 -18.29 -10.41
C LEU A 114 19.73 -19.69 -9.82
N ILE A 115 20.71 -20.58 -10.02
CA ILE A 115 20.68 -21.95 -9.50
C ILE A 115 20.74 -21.91 -7.95
N SER A 116 21.66 -21.12 -7.38
CA SER A 116 21.76 -20.97 -5.93
C SER A 116 20.49 -20.32 -5.32
N GLY A 117 19.88 -19.38 -6.05
CA GLY A 117 18.58 -18.79 -5.69
C GLY A 117 17.40 -19.76 -5.78
N SER A 118 17.54 -20.85 -6.52
CA SER A 118 16.50 -21.89 -6.66
C SER A 118 16.36 -22.82 -5.44
N ARG A 119 17.29 -22.80 -4.50
CA ARG A 119 17.26 -23.54 -3.21
C ARG A 119 16.99 -25.04 -3.34
N LEU A 120 17.75 -25.66 -4.17
CA LEU A 120 17.73 -27.09 -4.28
C LEU A 120 18.27 -27.72 -2.98
N ALA A 121 17.64 -28.79 -2.53
CA ALA A 121 18.13 -29.53 -1.37
C ALA A 121 19.53 -30.12 -1.68
N PRO A 122 20.45 -30.14 -0.72
CA PRO A 122 21.73 -30.85 -0.89
C PRO A 122 21.49 -32.27 -1.36
N GLY A 123 22.20 -32.71 -2.41
CA GLY A 123 22.04 -34.01 -3.02
C GLY A 123 21.01 -34.08 -4.15
N THR A 124 20.27 -33.02 -4.43
CA THR A 124 19.42 -32.94 -5.62
C THR A 124 20.28 -32.86 -6.88
N SER A 125 19.98 -33.64 -7.91
CA SER A 125 20.62 -33.53 -9.22
C SER A 125 19.65 -32.98 -10.26
N PRO A 126 19.65 -31.66 -10.47
CA PRO A 126 18.75 -31.00 -11.45
C PRO A 126 19.33 -31.07 -12.88
N ILE A 127 20.52 -31.65 -13.06
CA ILE A 127 21.22 -31.70 -14.34
C ILE A 127 20.53 -32.72 -15.26
N LEU A 128 20.05 -32.23 -16.40
CA LEU A 128 19.43 -33.06 -17.44
C LEU A 128 20.46 -33.55 -18.47
N TYR A 129 21.42 -32.68 -18.77
CA TYR A 129 22.48 -32.94 -19.71
C TYR A 129 23.75 -32.17 -19.31
N SER A 130 24.90 -32.81 -19.44
CA SER A 130 26.19 -32.17 -19.23
C SER A 130 27.23 -32.80 -20.15
N ARG A 131 27.98 -31.93 -20.82
CA ARG A 131 29.09 -32.31 -21.70
C ARG A 131 30.45 -32.01 -21.08
N GLU A 132 30.47 -31.11 -20.09
CA GLU A 132 31.66 -30.63 -19.46
C GLU A 132 31.61 -30.62 -17.96
N ASN A 133 32.64 -31.06 -17.29
CA ASN A 133 32.78 -31.07 -15.84
C ASN A 133 32.61 -29.68 -15.21
N GLU A 134 32.86 -28.59 -15.98
CA GLU A 134 32.73 -27.22 -15.51
C GLU A 134 31.26 -26.84 -15.24
N PHE A 135 30.32 -27.36 -16.05
CA PHE A 135 28.89 -27.16 -15.80
C PHE A 135 28.41 -27.93 -14.57
N ASP A 136 28.84 -29.20 -14.43
CA ASP A 136 28.50 -30.04 -13.26
C ASP A 136 28.98 -29.38 -11.98
N LYS A 137 30.22 -28.83 -12.01
CA LYS A 137 30.79 -28.12 -10.89
C LYS A 137 30.03 -26.84 -10.59
N LEU A 138 29.68 -26.05 -11.61
CA LEU A 138 28.88 -24.84 -11.46
C LEU A 138 27.56 -25.13 -10.72
N VAL A 139 26.84 -26.14 -11.17
CA VAL A 139 25.54 -26.53 -10.57
C VAL A 139 25.73 -27.05 -9.15
N THR A 140 26.73 -27.95 -8.94
CA THR A 140 27.02 -28.51 -7.62
C THR A 140 27.44 -27.44 -6.61
N ASP A 141 28.33 -26.54 -7.02
CA ASP A 141 28.78 -25.43 -6.18
C ASP A 141 27.61 -24.48 -5.87
N ALA A 142 26.74 -24.20 -6.85
CA ALA A 142 25.58 -23.34 -6.64
C ALA A 142 24.53 -23.95 -5.68
N ILE A 143 24.37 -25.26 -5.69
CA ILE A 143 23.47 -25.98 -4.76
C ILE A 143 24.09 -26.03 -3.36
N SER A 144 25.43 -26.18 -3.27
CA SER A 144 26.13 -26.25 -1.97
C SER A 144 26.20 -24.91 -1.24
N VAL A 145 26.03 -23.81 -1.95
CA VAL A 145 25.93 -22.49 -1.32
C VAL A 145 24.60 -22.39 -0.60
N THR A 146 24.62 -22.70 0.69
CA THR A 146 23.58 -22.18 1.59
C THR A 146 23.63 -20.68 1.48
N SER A 147 22.68 -20.08 0.77
CA SER A 147 22.60 -18.63 0.63
C SER A 147 22.33 -18.04 2.01
N GLU A 148 23.41 -17.74 2.75
CA GLU A 148 23.29 -16.84 3.88
C GLU A 148 22.70 -15.53 3.36
N LEU A 149 21.72 -15.00 4.06
CA LEU A 149 21.22 -13.65 3.84
C LEU A 149 22.44 -12.71 3.83
N LYS A 150 22.99 -12.41 2.63
CA LYS A 150 24.10 -11.47 2.47
C LYS A 150 23.68 -10.03 2.76
N THR A 151 22.37 -9.76 2.81
CA THR A 151 21.82 -8.47 3.23
C THR A 151 21.78 -8.43 4.76
N SER A 152 22.46 -7.45 5.34
CA SER A 152 22.36 -7.23 6.78
C SER A 152 20.91 -6.88 7.15
N LEU A 153 20.45 -7.29 8.33
CA LEU A 153 19.13 -6.91 8.86
C LEU A 153 18.90 -5.39 8.79
N ALA A 154 19.98 -4.62 9.07
CA ALA A 154 19.95 -3.17 8.95
C ALA A 154 19.64 -2.71 7.52
N SER A 155 20.19 -3.37 6.49
CA SER A 155 19.90 -3.05 5.08
C SER A 155 18.45 -3.32 4.70
N GLU A 156 17.83 -4.40 5.21
CA GLU A 156 16.40 -4.66 4.98
C GLU A 156 15.53 -3.61 5.67
N ALA A 157 15.89 -3.24 6.90
CA ALA A 157 15.20 -2.20 7.65
C ALA A 157 15.38 -0.80 7.01
N ASP A 158 16.58 -0.45 6.54
CA ASP A 158 16.85 0.79 5.80
C ASP A 158 16.06 0.83 4.48
N SER A 159 15.93 -0.31 3.79
CA SER A 159 15.12 -0.43 2.58
C SER A 159 13.63 -0.20 2.86
N PHE A 160 13.11 -0.75 3.97
CA PHE A 160 11.75 -0.45 4.41
C PHE A 160 11.54 1.05 4.60
N ILE A 161 12.44 1.71 5.33
CA ILE A 161 12.38 3.16 5.58
C ILE A 161 12.34 3.95 4.27
N GLY A 162 13.20 3.60 3.29
CA GLY A 162 13.23 4.27 2.00
C GLY A 162 11.93 4.13 1.21
N TYR A 163 11.35 2.93 1.13
CA TYR A 163 10.08 2.71 0.45
C TYR A 163 8.90 3.34 1.21
N TYR A 164 8.93 3.34 2.53
CA TYR A 164 7.92 3.99 3.34
C TYR A 164 7.94 5.52 3.15
N ASP A 165 9.12 6.16 3.16
CA ASP A 165 9.24 7.60 2.88
C ASP A 165 8.74 7.95 1.47
N ASN A 166 9.12 7.16 0.47
CA ASN A 166 8.63 7.32 -0.90
C ASN A 166 7.10 7.17 -1.00
N THR A 167 6.51 6.25 -0.24
CA THR A 167 5.05 6.11 -0.18
C THR A 167 4.41 7.41 0.28
N LEU A 168 4.90 7.99 1.38
CA LEU A 168 4.39 9.25 1.92
C LEU A 168 4.60 10.41 0.95
N LEU A 169 5.77 10.47 0.30
CA LEU A 169 6.10 11.47 -0.70
C LEU A 169 5.12 11.44 -1.88
N TYR A 170 4.84 10.26 -2.43
CA TYR A 170 3.93 10.14 -3.56
C TYR A 170 2.46 10.31 -3.16
N LEU A 171 2.06 9.88 -1.97
CA LEU A 171 0.74 10.23 -1.41
C LEU A 171 0.57 11.74 -1.29
N SER A 172 1.58 12.46 -0.79
CA SER A 172 1.53 13.92 -0.65
C SER A 172 1.47 14.67 -2.00
N ARG A 173 1.91 14.02 -3.08
CA ARG A 173 1.85 14.54 -4.46
C ARG A 173 0.61 14.10 -5.22
N GLY A 174 -0.25 13.27 -4.61
CA GLY A 174 -1.43 12.69 -5.26
C GLY A 174 -1.12 11.61 -6.28
N ASP A 175 0.11 11.12 -6.34
CA ASP A 175 0.51 10.02 -7.22
C ASP A 175 0.21 8.67 -6.56
N THR A 176 -1.05 8.28 -6.61
CA THR A 176 -1.56 7.07 -5.96
C THR A 176 -0.86 5.80 -6.48
N TYR A 177 -0.53 5.77 -7.78
CA TYR A 177 0.09 4.59 -8.37
C TYR A 177 1.51 4.36 -7.87
N ARG A 178 2.37 5.41 -7.89
CA ARG A 178 3.73 5.31 -7.34
C ARG A 178 3.71 5.12 -5.82
N ALA A 179 2.77 5.72 -5.12
CA ALA A 179 2.58 5.48 -3.70
C ALA A 179 2.28 4.00 -3.41
N TYR A 180 1.34 3.40 -4.16
CA TYR A 180 0.99 1.99 -4.01
C TYR A 180 2.16 1.06 -4.33
N PHE A 181 2.90 1.34 -5.40
CA PHE A 181 4.10 0.58 -5.74
C PHE A 181 5.13 0.59 -4.60
N ASN A 182 5.43 1.76 -4.04
CA ASN A 182 6.37 1.86 -2.92
C ASN A 182 5.80 1.26 -1.62
N TYR A 183 4.50 1.38 -1.37
CA TYR A 183 3.83 0.75 -0.24
C TYR A 183 3.96 -0.78 -0.27
N THR A 184 3.75 -1.39 -1.43
CA THR A 184 3.90 -2.85 -1.59
C THR A 184 5.34 -3.30 -1.40
N LEU A 185 6.32 -2.51 -1.84
CA LEU A 185 7.73 -2.78 -1.58
C LEU A 185 8.08 -2.63 -0.09
N ALA A 186 7.55 -1.63 0.60
CA ALA A 186 7.71 -1.48 2.05
C ALA A 186 7.12 -2.69 2.79
N LEU A 187 5.91 -3.13 2.43
CA LEU A 187 5.29 -4.32 3.02
C LEU A 187 6.11 -5.59 2.75
N PHE A 188 6.67 -5.72 1.55
CA PHE A 188 7.56 -6.82 1.22
C PHE A 188 8.83 -6.81 2.10
N LYS A 189 9.45 -5.64 2.28
CA LYS A 189 10.63 -5.49 3.16
C LYS A 189 10.31 -5.77 4.62
N LEU A 190 9.14 -5.35 5.10
CA LEU A 190 8.66 -5.71 6.43
C LEU A 190 8.50 -7.22 6.59
N SER A 191 7.99 -7.89 5.56
CA SER A 191 7.84 -9.36 5.56
C SER A 191 9.19 -10.06 5.58
N THR A 192 10.17 -9.57 4.81
CA THR A 192 11.55 -10.08 4.80
C THR A 192 12.22 -9.88 6.17
N LEU A 193 12.03 -8.70 6.76
CA LEU A 193 12.54 -8.40 8.10
C LEU A 193 11.91 -9.33 9.15
N SER A 194 10.59 -9.53 9.10
CA SER A 194 9.89 -10.47 10.00
C SER A 194 10.47 -11.87 9.91
N TYR A 195 10.73 -12.34 8.70
CA TYR A 195 11.33 -13.65 8.48
C TYR A 195 12.76 -13.72 9.03
N ALA A 196 13.58 -12.75 8.72
CA ALA A 196 14.97 -12.70 9.17
C ALA A 196 15.09 -12.66 10.69
N LEU A 197 14.15 -12.03 11.39
CA LEU A 197 14.07 -11.98 12.86
C LEU A 197 13.73 -13.34 13.49
N THR A 198 13.24 -14.33 12.73
CA THR A 198 13.07 -15.70 13.24
C THR A 198 14.38 -16.45 13.43
N GLY A 199 15.51 -15.86 13.04
CA GLY A 199 16.84 -16.48 13.08
C GLY A 199 17.07 -17.51 11.97
N LYS A 200 16.13 -17.71 11.06
CA LYS A 200 16.31 -18.55 9.87
C LYS A 200 17.25 -17.83 8.92
N LYS A 201 18.27 -18.52 8.45
CA LYS A 201 19.30 -17.95 7.59
C LYS A 201 19.00 -18.11 6.09
N ASP A 202 17.99 -18.88 5.76
CA ASP A 202 17.67 -19.17 4.37
C ASP A 202 17.04 -17.95 3.70
N TYR A 203 17.52 -17.58 2.53
CA TYR A 203 16.91 -16.53 1.73
C TYR A 203 15.69 -17.04 0.97
N LEU A 204 14.52 -16.46 1.20
CA LEU A 204 13.31 -16.80 0.47
C LEU A 204 13.08 -15.80 -0.65
N TYR A 205 13.32 -16.24 -1.88
CA TYR A 205 13.19 -15.40 -3.08
C TYR A 205 11.72 -15.03 -3.39
N SER A 206 10.78 -15.91 -3.05
CA SER A 206 9.36 -15.72 -3.35
C SER A 206 8.59 -15.10 -2.18
N PRO A 207 7.81 -14.03 -2.39
CA PRO A 207 6.96 -13.44 -1.34
C PRO A 207 5.98 -14.43 -0.72
N ALA A 208 5.47 -15.39 -1.50
CA ALA A 208 4.55 -16.40 -1.01
C ALA A 208 5.20 -17.32 0.04
N TRP A 209 6.47 -17.63 -0.13
CA TRP A 209 7.21 -18.47 0.80
C TRP A 209 7.59 -17.76 2.07
N LEU A 210 7.93 -16.47 1.96
CA LEU A 210 8.15 -15.63 3.13
C LEU A 210 6.96 -15.68 4.07
N LEU A 211 5.76 -15.47 3.56
CA LEU A 211 4.54 -15.53 4.37
C LEU A 211 4.30 -16.92 4.95
N GLN A 212 4.41 -18.00 4.15
CA GLN A 212 4.17 -19.36 4.61
C GLN A 212 5.15 -19.83 5.68
N SER A 213 6.37 -19.26 5.71
CA SER A 213 7.41 -19.60 6.67
C SER A 213 7.31 -18.88 8.00
N LEU A 214 6.40 -17.91 8.10
CA LEU A 214 6.11 -17.17 9.33
C LEU A 214 5.02 -17.87 10.15
N GLU A 215 4.98 -17.57 11.45
CA GLU A 215 3.90 -17.98 12.33
C GLU A 215 2.55 -17.44 11.82
N LYS A 216 1.47 -18.20 11.98
CA LYS A 216 0.13 -17.83 11.48
C LYS A 216 -0.32 -16.44 11.97
N SER A 217 -0.04 -16.09 13.21
CA SER A 217 -0.33 -14.77 13.79
C SER A 217 0.35 -13.65 13.01
N GLU A 218 1.62 -13.82 12.67
CA GLU A 218 2.38 -12.85 11.88
C GLU A 218 1.90 -12.79 10.43
N GLN A 219 1.54 -13.93 9.83
CA GLN A 219 0.91 -13.96 8.52
C GLN A 219 -0.37 -13.14 8.47
N TYR A 220 -1.23 -13.25 9.50
CA TYR A 220 -2.47 -12.47 9.59
C TYR A 220 -2.20 -10.98 9.76
N LYS A 221 -1.22 -10.59 10.60
CA LYS A 221 -0.80 -9.18 10.73
C LYS A 221 -0.38 -8.62 9.38
N LEU A 222 0.56 -9.26 8.69
CA LEU A 222 1.08 -8.78 7.40
C LEU A 222 0.01 -8.75 6.30
N LYS A 223 -0.89 -9.73 6.25
CA LYS A 223 -2.04 -9.72 5.33
C LYS A 223 -2.99 -8.54 5.62
N GLY A 224 -3.22 -8.23 6.90
CA GLY A 224 -4.03 -7.09 7.32
C GLY A 224 -3.45 -5.74 6.88
N LEU A 225 -2.12 -5.66 6.75
CA LEU A 225 -1.43 -4.45 6.28
C LEU A 225 -1.48 -4.26 4.76
N SER A 226 -1.97 -5.23 3.97
CA SER A 226 -2.09 -5.08 2.52
C SER A 226 -3.06 -3.95 2.18
N ALA A 227 -2.60 -2.95 1.45
CA ALA A 227 -3.42 -1.84 0.99
C ALA A 227 -4.05 -2.12 -0.36
N LYS A 228 -5.17 -1.48 -0.65
CA LYS A 228 -5.72 -1.38 -1.99
C LYS A 228 -4.96 -0.31 -2.79
N LEU A 229 -5.09 -0.32 -4.13
CA LEU A 229 -4.64 0.78 -4.97
C LEU A 229 -5.60 1.98 -4.78
N ASP A 230 -5.59 2.50 -3.58
CA ASP A 230 -6.42 3.61 -3.11
C ASP A 230 -5.63 4.43 -2.10
N ALA A 231 -5.55 5.75 -2.33
CA ALA A 231 -4.76 6.62 -1.47
C ALA A 231 -5.29 6.69 -0.04
N VAL A 232 -6.62 6.60 0.13
CA VAL A 232 -7.25 6.67 1.45
C VAL A 232 -6.96 5.38 2.24
N ASP A 233 -7.04 4.21 1.57
CA ASP A 233 -6.72 2.93 2.24
C ASP A 233 -5.24 2.88 2.66
N MET A 234 -4.31 3.35 1.80
CA MET A 234 -2.90 3.46 2.16
C MET A 234 -2.65 4.42 3.32
N LEU A 235 -3.36 5.55 3.34
CA LEU A 235 -3.27 6.51 4.46
C LEU A 235 -3.76 5.92 5.78
N TYR A 236 -4.79 5.07 5.76
CA TYR A 236 -5.23 4.37 6.97
C TYR A 236 -4.18 3.37 7.47
N LYS A 237 -3.52 2.69 6.55
CA LYS A 237 -2.60 1.60 6.87
C LYS A 237 -1.17 2.04 7.10
N LYS A 238 -0.78 3.26 6.68
CA LYS A 238 0.59 3.76 6.82
C LYS A 238 1.09 3.80 8.26
N ASP A 239 0.23 4.18 9.20
CA ASP A 239 0.61 4.25 10.61
C ASP A 239 0.75 2.83 11.22
N GLU A 240 -0.10 1.89 10.78
CA GLU A 240 -0.07 0.50 11.22
C GLU A 240 1.17 -0.23 10.70
N ILE A 241 1.53 -0.05 9.42
CA ILE A 241 2.73 -0.68 8.85
C ILE A 241 4.01 -0.14 9.50
N PHE A 242 4.08 1.17 9.78
CA PHE A 242 5.22 1.77 10.45
C PHE A 242 5.29 1.37 11.93
N ALA A 243 4.17 1.29 12.64
CA ALA A 243 4.11 0.81 14.00
C ALA A 243 4.59 -0.65 14.12
N ASN A 244 4.17 -1.52 13.18
CA ASN A 244 4.63 -2.90 13.15
C ASN A 244 6.15 -3.00 12.88
N PHE A 245 6.66 -2.18 11.95
CA PHE A 245 8.10 -2.07 11.72
C PHE A 245 8.85 -1.64 12.99
N LYS A 246 8.39 -0.56 13.63
CA LYS A 246 9.01 -0.02 14.83
C LYS A 246 8.99 -1.04 15.99
N GLU A 247 7.87 -1.73 16.20
CA GLU A 247 7.75 -2.81 17.19
C GLU A 247 8.87 -3.87 17.00
N LYS A 248 9.12 -4.27 15.76
CA LYS A 248 10.16 -5.26 15.44
C LYS A 248 11.57 -4.75 15.73
N ILE A 249 11.84 -3.49 15.45
CA ILE A 249 13.14 -2.88 15.76
C ILE A 249 13.34 -2.78 17.27
N ASP A 250 12.32 -2.30 18.00
CA ASP A 250 12.40 -2.05 19.44
C ASP A 250 12.50 -3.35 20.27
N THR A 251 11.82 -4.41 19.83
CA THR A 251 11.78 -5.69 20.55
C THR A 251 12.93 -6.63 20.20
N SER A 252 13.56 -6.45 19.04
CA SER A 252 14.65 -7.32 18.60
C SER A 252 15.97 -6.97 19.29
N ARG A 253 16.68 -8.00 19.77
CA ARG A 253 18.05 -7.85 20.29
C ARG A 253 19.11 -7.68 19.20
N LEU A 254 18.74 -7.82 17.94
CA LEU A 254 19.63 -7.74 16.79
C LEU A 254 19.87 -6.28 16.33
N PHE A 255 19.09 -5.33 16.83
CA PHE A 255 19.29 -3.90 16.61
C PHE A 255 19.82 -3.26 17.88
N ASP A 256 20.89 -2.50 17.75
CA ASP A 256 21.49 -1.75 18.85
C ASP A 256 20.70 -0.46 19.18
N GLN A 257 21.08 0.20 20.25
CA GLN A 257 20.43 1.42 20.70
C GLN A 257 20.57 2.56 19.67
N SER A 258 21.71 2.64 18.98
CA SER A 258 21.96 3.67 17.96
C SER A 258 20.99 3.53 16.78
N TYR A 259 20.69 2.28 16.36
CA TYR A 259 19.73 2.05 15.28
C TYR A 259 18.30 2.41 15.70
N ARG A 260 17.90 2.11 16.92
CA ARG A 260 16.58 2.50 17.45
C ARG A 260 16.43 4.01 17.52
N GLU A 261 17.45 4.73 17.98
CA GLU A 261 17.46 6.20 17.96
C GLU A 261 17.36 6.78 16.55
N LYS A 262 18.00 6.16 15.56
CA LYS A 262 17.87 6.52 14.15
C LYS A 262 16.42 6.37 13.65
N VAL A 263 15.73 5.28 14.02
CA VAL A 263 14.32 5.06 13.68
C VAL A 263 13.41 6.07 14.40
N ASP A 264 13.69 6.42 15.64
CA ASP A 264 12.96 7.47 16.35
C ASP A 264 13.16 8.87 15.73
N GLN A 265 14.37 9.16 15.26
CA GLN A 265 14.65 10.39 14.52
C GLN A 265 13.88 10.41 13.19
N PHE A 266 13.83 9.28 12.49
CA PHE A 266 13.04 9.16 11.27
C PHE A 266 11.53 9.33 11.55
N SER A 267 11.01 8.78 12.64
CA SER A 267 9.61 9.03 13.04
C SER A 267 9.31 10.53 13.21
N LYS A 268 10.19 11.25 13.89
CA LYS A 268 10.07 12.71 14.07
C LYS A 268 10.17 13.47 12.73
N TYR A 269 11.08 13.02 11.84
CA TYR A 269 11.21 13.57 10.49
C TYR A 269 9.91 13.39 9.69
N VAL A 270 9.37 12.18 9.65
CA VAL A 270 8.07 11.91 9.01
C VAL A 270 7.00 12.83 9.59
N GLU A 271 7.01 12.96 10.90
CA GLU A 271 6.08 13.83 11.61
C GLU A 271 6.18 15.30 11.22
N SER A 272 7.33 15.81 10.93
CA SER A 272 7.54 17.20 10.54
C SER A 272 7.33 17.47 9.05
N ARG A 273 7.77 16.52 8.20
CA ARG A 273 7.80 16.69 6.74
C ARG A 273 6.45 16.44 6.07
N TYR A 274 5.77 15.40 6.53
CA TYR A 274 4.48 15.03 5.99
C TYR A 274 3.41 15.42 7.00
N PRO A 275 2.83 16.64 6.88
CA PRO A 275 1.79 17.05 7.79
C PRO A 275 0.69 15.98 7.74
N PRO A 276 0.36 15.38 8.87
CA PRO A 276 -0.54 14.24 8.87
C PRO A 276 -1.91 14.70 8.45
N PHE A 277 -2.40 14.15 7.38
CA PHE A 277 -3.77 14.27 6.92
C PHE A 277 -4.80 13.95 8.04
N TRP A 278 -4.38 13.13 9.00
CA TRP A 278 -5.20 12.67 10.13
C TRP A 278 -5.01 13.50 11.38
N ARG A 279 -4.08 14.46 11.38
CA ARG A 279 -3.86 15.31 12.54
C ARG A 279 -4.93 16.35 12.67
N LEU A 280 -5.12 16.64 13.91
CA LEU A 280 -5.83 17.80 14.36
C LEU A 280 -5.26 19.07 13.72
N LYS A 281 -5.96 19.61 12.73
CA LYS A 281 -5.62 20.86 12.09
C LYS A 281 -6.44 21.98 12.73
N ASP A 282 -5.80 23.08 13.08
CA ASP A 282 -6.47 24.30 13.49
C ASP A 282 -7.15 24.93 12.26
N VAL A 283 -8.43 25.22 12.32
CA VAL A 283 -9.17 25.81 11.19
C VAL A 283 -8.71 27.23 10.90
N SER A 284 -8.12 27.92 11.89
CA SER A 284 -7.54 29.25 11.73
C SER A 284 -6.38 29.32 10.72
N GLU A 285 -5.70 28.19 10.47
CA GLU A 285 -4.62 28.10 9.48
C GLU A 285 -5.11 28.38 8.05
N ALA A 286 -6.41 28.26 7.81
CA ALA A 286 -7.01 28.45 6.49
C ALA A 286 -7.66 29.84 6.32
N GLY A 287 -7.69 30.68 7.33
CA GLY A 287 -8.27 32.03 7.19
C GLY A 287 -8.84 32.64 8.46
N SER A 288 -9.92 33.39 8.34
CA SER A 288 -10.49 34.34 9.28
C SER A 288 -11.13 33.77 10.56
N VAL A 289 -10.63 32.63 11.08
CA VAL A 289 -11.08 32.04 12.32
C VAL A 289 -10.07 32.29 13.44
N TRP A 290 -10.54 32.52 14.66
CA TRP A 290 -9.68 32.75 15.82
C TRP A 290 -8.82 31.47 16.12
N PRO A 291 -7.50 31.67 16.38
CA PRO A 291 -6.59 30.53 16.62
C PRO A 291 -7.00 29.66 17.82
N SER A 292 -6.76 28.36 17.70
CA SER A 292 -6.98 27.36 18.75
C SER A 292 -8.44 27.22 19.23
N LEU A 293 -9.39 27.70 18.46
CA LEU A 293 -10.81 27.64 18.76
C LEU A 293 -11.47 26.38 18.22
N ILE A 294 -11.22 26.09 16.95
CA ILE A 294 -11.82 24.97 16.23
C ILE A 294 -10.74 24.15 15.53
N TYR A 295 -10.83 22.85 15.71
CA TYR A 295 -9.96 21.88 15.04
C TYR A 295 -10.78 20.94 14.17
N ARG A 296 -10.23 20.58 13.03
CA ARG A 296 -10.75 19.53 12.16
C ARG A 296 -9.82 18.32 12.15
N SER A 297 -10.37 17.11 11.98
CA SER A 297 -9.54 15.91 11.86
C SER A 297 -10.24 14.79 11.09
N ALA A 298 -9.52 13.70 10.83
CA ALA A 298 -10.13 12.39 10.66
C ALA A 298 -10.54 11.82 12.03
N ARG A 299 -11.11 10.62 12.04
CA ARG A 299 -11.42 9.94 13.28
C ARG A 299 -10.16 9.79 14.16
N LEU A 300 -10.29 10.11 15.41
CA LEU A 300 -9.17 10.11 16.36
C LEU A 300 -9.03 8.81 17.15
N ASP A 301 -10.04 7.94 17.08
CA ASP A 301 -10.07 6.63 17.73
C ASP A 301 -9.03 5.61 17.17
N THR A 302 -8.33 5.97 16.10
CA THR A 302 -7.14 5.24 15.60
C THR A 302 -5.89 5.47 16.45
N GLN A 303 -5.88 6.51 17.30
CA GLN A 303 -4.75 6.79 18.17
C GLN A 303 -4.85 5.96 19.44
N PRO A 304 -3.71 5.53 20.03
CA PRO A 304 -3.71 4.97 21.37
C PRO A 304 -4.42 5.91 22.34
N GLU A 305 -5.30 5.38 23.18
CA GLU A 305 -6.15 6.17 24.08
C GLU A 305 -5.38 7.21 24.89
N GLU A 306 -4.28 6.81 25.51
CA GLU A 306 -3.43 7.72 26.31
C GLU A 306 -2.89 8.88 25.48
N LYS A 307 -2.49 8.61 24.24
CA LYS A 307 -2.01 9.65 23.32
C LYS A 307 -3.13 10.60 22.95
N LEU A 308 -4.34 10.08 22.67
CA LEU A 308 -5.51 10.90 22.38
C LEU A 308 -5.86 11.79 23.58
N LEU A 309 -5.96 11.23 24.78
CA LEU A 309 -6.25 11.98 26.01
C LEU A 309 -5.22 13.09 26.27
N ALA A 310 -3.93 12.79 26.03
CA ALA A 310 -2.87 13.80 26.16
C ALA A 310 -3.04 14.94 25.14
N ILE A 311 -3.42 14.65 23.91
CA ILE A 311 -3.70 15.67 22.87
C ILE A 311 -4.90 16.52 23.26
N LEU A 312 -6.01 15.88 23.66
CA LEU A 312 -7.22 16.60 24.09
C LEU A 312 -6.93 17.57 25.24
N LYS A 313 -6.19 17.08 26.26
CA LYS A 313 -5.76 17.89 27.41
C LYS A 313 -4.84 19.04 27.00
N LYS A 314 -3.81 18.75 26.19
CA LYS A 314 -2.82 19.76 25.75
C LYS A 314 -3.47 20.90 24.97
N LYS A 315 -4.48 20.60 24.16
CA LYS A 315 -5.20 21.59 23.35
C LYS A 315 -6.44 22.17 24.07
N GLY A 316 -6.74 21.74 25.28
CA GLY A 316 -7.87 22.17 26.07
C GLY A 316 -9.23 21.82 25.46
N ILE A 317 -9.29 20.78 24.64
CA ILE A 317 -10.51 20.40 23.91
C ILE A 317 -11.62 20.06 24.90
N ARG A 318 -12.78 20.68 24.71
CA ARG A 318 -14.00 20.45 25.52
C ARG A 318 -15.01 19.58 24.80
N THR A 319 -15.06 19.66 23.47
CA THR A 319 -16.10 18.95 22.70
C THR A 319 -15.51 18.24 21.50
N ILE A 320 -15.96 17.00 21.26
CA ILE A 320 -15.75 16.27 20.02
C ILE A 320 -17.08 16.14 19.31
N ILE A 321 -17.17 16.61 18.06
CA ILE A 321 -18.33 16.44 17.19
C ILE A 321 -17.98 15.41 16.12
N ASP A 322 -18.72 14.29 16.12
CA ASP A 322 -18.51 13.15 15.23
C ASP A 322 -19.60 13.08 14.16
N PHE A 323 -19.23 13.24 12.90
CA PHE A 323 -20.16 13.19 11.77
C PHE A 323 -20.41 11.78 11.23
N ARG A 324 -19.84 10.76 11.86
CA ARG A 324 -20.00 9.37 11.42
C ARG A 324 -21.39 8.82 11.71
N GLY A 325 -21.83 7.94 10.83
CA GLY A 325 -23.06 7.18 11.02
C GLY A 325 -22.91 6.07 12.07
N LYS A 326 -24.03 5.51 12.50
CA LYS A 326 -24.08 4.49 13.55
C LYS A 326 -23.18 3.28 13.24
N ALA A 327 -23.26 2.74 12.03
CA ALA A 327 -22.44 1.59 11.62
C ALA A 327 -20.93 1.86 11.62
N GLU A 328 -20.51 3.10 11.31
CA GLU A 328 -19.10 3.51 11.39
C GLU A 328 -18.62 3.56 12.84
N ILE A 329 -19.46 4.04 13.76
CA ILE A 329 -19.14 4.18 15.18
C ILE A 329 -19.16 2.82 15.90
N GLU A 330 -20.07 1.91 15.53
CA GLU A 330 -20.12 0.55 16.08
C GLU A 330 -18.86 -0.24 15.72
N LYS A 331 -18.34 -0.02 14.52
CA LYS A 331 -17.09 -0.65 14.06
C LYS A 331 -15.85 -0.02 14.71
N HIS A 332 -15.88 1.28 14.90
CA HIS A 332 -14.75 2.07 15.39
C HIS A 332 -15.30 3.26 16.20
N GLY A 333 -15.26 3.17 17.52
CA GLY A 333 -15.78 4.20 18.40
C GLY A 333 -14.80 4.62 19.48
N TYR A 334 -15.08 5.75 20.09
CA TYR A 334 -14.32 6.18 21.27
C TYR A 334 -14.67 5.33 22.49
N THR A 335 -13.68 5.10 23.33
CA THR A 335 -13.86 4.42 24.60
C THR A 335 -14.71 5.25 25.57
N PRO A 336 -15.33 4.63 26.59
CA PRO A 336 -16.05 5.37 27.64
C PRO A 336 -15.18 6.46 28.27
N ARG A 337 -13.91 6.18 28.56
CA ARG A 337 -12.98 7.12 29.19
C ARG A 337 -12.75 8.40 28.39
N VAL A 338 -12.66 8.28 27.05
CA VAL A 338 -12.56 9.46 26.18
C VAL A 338 -13.85 10.27 26.22
N LYS A 339 -15.01 9.58 26.16
CA LYS A 339 -16.33 10.25 26.19
C LYS A 339 -16.64 10.91 27.53
N GLU A 340 -16.06 10.44 28.63
CA GLU A 340 -16.18 11.04 29.96
C GLU A 340 -15.25 12.26 30.12
N THR A 341 -14.15 12.32 29.34
CA THR A 341 -13.17 13.41 29.45
C THR A 341 -13.64 14.67 28.72
N VAL A 342 -14.42 14.52 27.63
CA VAL A 342 -14.91 15.63 26.79
C VAL A 342 -16.39 15.41 26.46
N SER A 343 -17.10 16.50 26.14
CA SER A 343 -18.45 16.41 25.58
C SER A 343 -18.38 15.72 24.21
N TYR A 344 -18.95 14.52 24.08
CA TYR A 344 -19.02 13.80 22.81
C TYR A 344 -20.41 13.93 22.20
N ILE A 345 -20.48 14.55 21.01
CA ILE A 345 -21.72 14.83 20.30
C ILE A 345 -21.65 14.16 18.93
N ASN A 346 -22.59 13.24 18.67
CA ASN A 346 -22.71 12.63 17.35
C ASN A 346 -23.77 13.35 16.52
N ILE A 347 -23.37 13.86 15.35
CA ILE A 347 -24.23 14.48 14.34
C ILE A 347 -24.02 13.73 13.03
N PRO A 348 -24.71 12.62 12.79
CA PRO A 348 -24.50 11.83 11.58
C PRO A 348 -24.79 12.66 10.34
N MET A 349 -23.86 12.61 9.39
CA MET A 349 -23.98 13.19 8.05
C MET A 349 -23.80 12.10 7.01
N SER A 350 -24.71 12.04 6.04
CA SER A 350 -24.58 11.21 4.85
C SER A 350 -24.02 12.05 3.70
N ILE A 351 -23.31 11.42 2.78
CA ILE A 351 -22.92 12.00 1.49
C ILE A 351 -23.62 11.19 0.44
N GLU A 352 -24.32 11.86 -0.46
CA GLU A 352 -25.00 11.22 -1.56
C GLU A 352 -24.00 10.74 -2.59
N ASN A 353 -24.17 9.50 -3.05
CA ASN A 353 -23.43 8.93 -4.15
C ASN A 353 -24.15 9.24 -5.45
N ASN A 354 -23.41 9.48 -6.55
CA ASN A 354 -24.00 9.39 -7.87
C ASN A 354 -24.22 7.92 -8.19
N ASP A 355 -25.47 7.46 -8.16
CA ASP A 355 -25.87 6.10 -8.55
C ASP A 355 -25.77 5.88 -10.08
N ASP A 356 -25.54 6.92 -10.86
CA ASP A 356 -25.30 6.86 -12.30
C ASP A 356 -23.83 7.05 -12.61
N GLU A 357 -23.18 5.96 -12.96
CA GLU A 357 -22.18 5.82 -14.00
C GLU A 357 -21.17 4.75 -13.67
N SER A 358 -21.48 3.56 -14.17
CA SER A 358 -20.46 2.67 -14.69
C SER A 358 -19.81 3.33 -15.93
N THR A 359 -19.01 4.37 -15.76
CA THR A 359 -18.16 4.87 -16.83
C THR A 359 -17.00 3.88 -16.99
N GLY A 360 -17.08 3.10 -18.08
CA GLY A 360 -16.12 2.07 -18.43
C GLY A 360 -14.76 2.58 -18.94
N ASP A 361 -14.31 3.75 -18.49
CA ASP A 361 -13.08 4.36 -18.98
C ASP A 361 -11.83 4.07 -18.14
N GLY A 362 -11.96 3.27 -17.07
CA GLY A 362 -10.81 2.89 -16.26
C GLY A 362 -10.13 4.05 -15.52
N SER A 363 -10.71 5.26 -15.52
CA SER A 363 -10.16 6.37 -14.76
C SER A 363 -10.34 6.11 -13.26
N MET A 364 -9.26 6.27 -12.48
CA MET A 364 -9.20 6.02 -11.03
C MET A 364 -9.97 7.04 -10.19
N ASP A 365 -10.75 7.90 -10.80
CA ASP A 365 -11.51 8.94 -10.11
C ASP A 365 -12.88 8.41 -9.66
N ARG A 366 -12.84 7.40 -8.79
CA ARG A 366 -14.03 6.76 -8.21
C ARG A 366 -14.58 7.54 -7.01
N ARG A 367 -14.75 8.85 -7.13
CA ARG A 367 -15.57 9.61 -6.18
C ARG A 367 -16.77 10.22 -6.90
N PRO A 368 -17.83 9.47 -7.05
CA PRO A 368 -19.06 10.03 -7.55
C PRO A 368 -19.84 10.71 -6.40
N TYR A 369 -19.13 11.48 -5.53
CA TYR A 369 -19.86 12.24 -4.54
C TYR A 369 -20.45 13.46 -5.18
N ASN A 370 -21.76 13.51 -5.20
CA ASN A 370 -22.48 14.69 -5.61
C ASN A 370 -22.57 15.66 -4.42
N TYR A 371 -21.54 16.49 -4.25
CA TYR A 371 -21.54 17.49 -3.17
C TYR A 371 -22.68 18.49 -3.32
N LYS A 372 -23.11 18.77 -4.55
CA LYS A 372 -24.26 19.61 -4.79
C LYS A 372 -25.52 19.01 -4.18
N SER A 373 -25.89 17.78 -4.55
CA SER A 373 -27.03 17.12 -3.95
C SER A 373 -26.87 16.89 -2.46
N THR A 374 -25.66 16.61 -1.98
CA THR A 374 -25.38 16.47 -0.56
C THR A 374 -25.76 17.72 0.23
N ILE A 375 -25.24 18.90 -0.13
CA ILE A 375 -25.50 20.13 0.63
C ILE A 375 -26.93 20.66 0.47
N GLU A 376 -27.62 20.26 -0.60
CA GLU A 376 -29.03 20.58 -0.83
C GLU A 376 -29.98 19.59 -0.16
N SER A 377 -29.48 18.41 0.30
CA SER A 377 -30.32 17.38 0.91
C SER A 377 -30.90 17.82 2.26
N PRO A 378 -32.14 17.43 2.57
CA PRO A 378 -32.77 17.74 3.85
C PRO A 378 -31.97 17.20 5.05
N GLU A 379 -31.39 16.03 4.91
CA GLU A 379 -30.61 15.33 5.94
C GLU A 379 -29.35 16.12 6.29
N PHE A 380 -28.61 16.57 5.28
CA PHE A 380 -27.42 17.38 5.50
C PHE A 380 -27.77 18.75 6.09
N LYS A 381 -28.80 19.43 5.59
CA LYS A 381 -29.29 20.69 6.15
C LYS A 381 -29.70 20.57 7.61
N LYS A 382 -30.40 19.49 7.97
CA LYS A 382 -30.74 19.20 9.37
C LYS A 382 -29.50 18.97 10.24
N ALA A 383 -28.49 18.29 9.70
CA ALA A 383 -27.22 18.10 10.40
C ALA A 383 -26.46 19.42 10.58
N ILE A 384 -26.48 20.32 9.59
CA ILE A 384 -25.91 21.68 9.69
C ILE A 384 -26.65 22.51 10.75
N TYR A 385 -27.97 22.47 10.77
CA TYR A 385 -28.75 23.11 11.85
C TYR A 385 -28.28 22.63 13.24
N ARG A 386 -28.19 21.33 13.46
CA ARG A 386 -27.72 20.77 14.74
C ARG A 386 -26.28 21.16 15.04
N PHE A 387 -25.41 21.16 14.03
CA PHE A 387 -24.01 21.58 14.18
C PHE A 387 -23.93 23.05 14.63
N PHE A 388 -24.68 23.94 14.00
CA PHE A 388 -24.72 25.35 14.35
C PHE A 388 -25.31 25.60 15.75
N SER A 389 -26.32 24.84 16.17
CA SER A 389 -26.85 24.89 17.54
C SER A 389 -25.77 24.52 18.58
N VAL A 390 -24.86 23.58 18.26
CA VAL A 390 -23.76 23.19 19.16
C VAL A 390 -22.66 24.27 19.20
N ILE A 391 -22.27 24.79 18.05
CA ILE A 391 -21.18 25.78 17.97
C ILE A 391 -21.62 27.23 18.33
N ALA A 392 -22.92 27.46 18.53
CA ALA A 392 -23.41 28.70 19.12
C ALA A 392 -23.12 28.80 20.62
N GLU A 393 -22.80 27.71 21.28
CA GLU A 393 -22.52 27.67 22.72
C GLU A 393 -21.03 27.82 23.02
N LYS A 394 -20.60 28.97 23.55
CA LYS A 394 -19.19 29.27 23.89
C LYS A 394 -18.56 28.22 24.82
N ALA A 395 -19.38 27.56 25.66
CA ALA A 395 -18.91 26.53 26.58
C ALA A 395 -18.35 25.29 25.87
N ASN A 396 -18.72 25.06 24.61
CA ASN A 396 -18.27 23.90 23.81
C ASN A 396 -16.85 24.07 23.26
N PHE A 397 -16.26 25.24 23.33
CA PHE A 397 -14.93 25.52 22.76
C PHE A 397 -13.81 25.42 23.80
N PRO A 398 -12.60 25.05 23.37
CA PRO A 398 -12.19 24.60 22.03
C PRO A 398 -12.82 23.27 21.65
N LEU A 399 -13.16 23.09 20.37
CA LEU A 399 -13.77 21.86 19.89
C LEU A 399 -13.03 21.25 18.69
N ILE A 400 -13.28 19.93 18.50
CA ILE A 400 -12.86 19.20 17.33
C ILE A 400 -14.09 18.66 16.61
N TYR A 401 -14.13 18.75 15.30
CA TYR A 401 -15.09 18.00 14.51
C TYR A 401 -14.40 17.11 13.48
N HIS A 402 -15.01 15.93 13.22
CA HIS A 402 -14.43 14.97 12.29
C HIS A 402 -15.51 14.07 11.68
N CYS A 403 -15.13 13.39 10.60
CA CYS A 403 -15.86 12.24 10.07
C CYS A 403 -14.96 11.00 10.12
N ASN A 404 -15.06 10.08 9.17
CA ASN A 404 -14.17 8.95 9.09
C ASN A 404 -12.79 9.37 8.57
N ALA A 405 -12.73 9.90 7.34
CA ALA A 405 -11.50 10.32 6.67
C ALA A 405 -11.09 11.78 6.94
N GLY A 406 -11.95 12.61 7.50
CA GLY A 406 -11.68 14.04 7.67
C GLY A 406 -11.67 14.84 6.36
N VAL A 407 -12.20 14.27 5.29
CA VAL A 407 -12.14 14.80 3.91
C VAL A 407 -13.46 15.43 3.51
N ASP A 408 -14.45 14.60 3.19
CA ASP A 408 -15.67 15.03 2.52
C ASP A 408 -16.63 15.75 3.48
N ARG A 409 -17.26 15.05 4.40
CA ARG A 409 -18.17 15.64 5.42
C ARG A 409 -17.50 16.75 6.20
N THR A 410 -16.29 16.49 6.69
CA THR A 410 -15.47 17.46 7.42
C THR A 410 -15.09 18.63 6.54
N GLY A 411 -14.72 18.41 5.28
CA GLY A 411 -14.36 19.44 4.32
C GLY A 411 -15.54 20.37 3.99
N LEU A 412 -16.74 19.81 3.77
CA LEU A 412 -17.97 20.59 3.53
C LEU A 412 -18.31 21.48 4.71
N VAL A 413 -18.25 20.95 5.93
CA VAL A 413 -18.48 21.73 7.15
C VAL A 413 -17.42 22.82 7.33
N THR A 414 -16.16 22.50 7.04
CA THR A 414 -15.07 23.50 7.09
C THR A 414 -15.31 24.63 6.09
N ALA A 415 -15.74 24.31 4.87
CA ALA A 415 -16.04 25.34 3.87
C ALA A 415 -17.17 26.26 4.32
N ILE A 416 -18.20 25.72 4.98
CA ILE A 416 -19.30 26.52 5.57
C ILE A 416 -18.76 27.46 6.66
N ILE A 417 -17.94 26.95 7.60
CA ILE A 417 -17.35 27.75 8.68
C ILE A 417 -16.46 28.86 8.11
N LEU A 418 -15.57 28.54 7.21
CA LEU A 418 -14.63 29.49 6.62
C LEU A 418 -15.36 30.54 5.78
N SER A 419 -16.41 30.16 5.04
CA SER A 419 -17.26 31.10 4.31
C SER A 419 -17.97 32.07 5.26
N LEU A 420 -18.51 31.57 6.39
CA LEU A 420 -19.15 32.40 7.40
C LEU A 420 -18.16 33.34 8.09
N ALA A 421 -16.94 32.91 8.34
CA ALA A 421 -15.87 33.70 8.90
C ALA A 421 -15.30 34.75 7.93
N GLY A 422 -15.73 34.75 6.65
CA GLY A 422 -15.30 35.69 5.63
C GLY A 422 -13.97 35.35 4.95
N SER A 423 -13.55 34.09 4.99
CA SER A 423 -12.38 33.64 4.23
C SER A 423 -12.67 33.65 2.72
N ASP A 424 -11.65 33.98 1.92
CA ASP A 424 -11.79 33.96 0.46
C ASP A 424 -11.86 32.55 -0.11
N ASN A 425 -12.47 32.41 -1.28
CA ASN A 425 -12.67 31.11 -1.95
C ASN A 425 -11.35 30.37 -2.23
N LYS A 426 -10.23 31.09 -2.44
CA LYS A 426 -8.92 30.50 -2.69
C LYS A 426 -8.38 29.83 -1.41
N SER A 427 -8.53 30.49 -0.29
CA SER A 427 -8.14 29.97 1.04
C SER A 427 -8.98 28.74 1.40
N ILE A 428 -10.30 28.79 1.19
CA ILE A 428 -11.21 27.65 1.42
C ILE A 428 -10.84 26.46 0.52
N ALA A 429 -10.61 26.71 -0.77
CA ALA A 429 -10.22 25.66 -1.71
C ALA A 429 -8.83 25.07 -1.37
N SER A 430 -7.89 25.93 -0.91
CA SER A 430 -6.57 25.48 -0.47
C SER A 430 -6.65 24.58 0.76
N ASP A 431 -7.50 24.90 1.72
CA ASP A 431 -7.74 24.07 2.90
C ASP A 431 -8.38 22.71 2.53
N TYR A 432 -9.35 22.74 1.60
CA TYR A 432 -9.98 21.52 1.12
C TYR A 432 -8.99 20.64 0.35
N CYS A 433 -8.19 21.22 -0.54
CA CYS A 433 -7.19 20.53 -1.36
C CYS A 433 -5.87 20.28 -0.64
N ILE A 434 -5.87 20.10 0.67
CA ILE A 434 -4.66 19.88 1.49
C ILE A 434 -3.81 18.70 1.02
N MET A 435 -4.41 17.79 0.24
CA MET A 435 -3.73 16.70 -0.45
C MET A 435 -3.88 16.86 -1.96
N PRO A 436 -2.88 17.46 -2.63
CA PRO A 436 -2.88 17.59 -4.07
C PRO A 436 -3.06 16.22 -4.75
N GLY A 437 -3.96 16.17 -5.74
CA GLY A 437 -4.25 14.95 -6.52
C GLY A 437 -5.25 13.98 -5.87
N LEU A 438 -5.56 14.10 -4.59
CA LEU A 438 -6.60 13.31 -3.94
C LEU A 438 -7.96 13.99 -3.97
N LEU A 439 -7.95 15.31 -3.85
CA LEU A 439 -9.13 16.17 -3.84
C LEU A 439 -9.03 17.17 -4.98
N LYS A 440 -10.00 17.13 -5.88
CA LYS A 440 -10.08 18.09 -6.96
C LYS A 440 -10.71 19.38 -6.44
N ARG A 441 -10.09 20.49 -6.77
CA ARG A 441 -10.58 21.82 -6.43
C ARG A 441 -12.02 22.04 -6.94
N GLU A 442 -12.35 21.47 -8.09
CA GLU A 442 -13.66 21.55 -8.74
C GLU A 442 -14.81 21.12 -7.81
N TYR A 443 -14.56 20.17 -6.90
CA TYR A 443 -15.59 19.69 -5.98
C TYR A 443 -15.99 20.79 -4.98
N ILE A 444 -15.04 21.46 -4.35
CA ILE A 444 -15.35 22.51 -3.40
C ILE A 444 -15.75 23.82 -4.11
N ASP A 445 -15.20 24.09 -5.30
CA ASP A 445 -15.62 25.23 -6.11
C ASP A 445 -17.10 25.13 -6.47
N SER A 446 -17.63 23.92 -6.76
CA SER A 446 -19.06 23.72 -7.02
C SER A 446 -19.93 24.05 -5.80
N VAL A 447 -19.47 23.71 -4.60
CA VAL A 447 -20.16 24.07 -3.32
C VAL A 447 -20.17 25.57 -3.11
N LEU A 448 -19.03 26.25 -3.31
CA LEU A 448 -18.91 27.70 -3.16
C LEU A 448 -19.77 28.44 -4.20
N GLN A 449 -19.91 27.90 -5.42
CA GLN A 449 -20.82 28.44 -6.42
C GLN A 449 -22.29 28.39 -5.97
N ILE A 450 -22.69 27.32 -5.28
CA ILE A 450 -24.05 27.21 -4.75
C ILE A 450 -24.29 28.27 -3.67
N PHE A 451 -23.36 28.47 -2.72
CA PHE A 451 -23.49 29.54 -1.74
C PHE A 451 -23.67 30.90 -2.41
N ASN A 452 -22.85 31.19 -3.43
CA ASN A 452 -22.95 32.44 -4.19
C ASN A 452 -24.28 32.57 -4.94
N SER A 453 -24.78 31.49 -5.55
CA SER A 453 -26.06 31.50 -6.30
C SER A 453 -27.28 31.68 -5.42
N MET A 454 -27.18 31.31 -4.15
CA MET A 454 -28.23 31.52 -3.14
C MET A 454 -28.19 32.91 -2.51
N GLY A 455 -27.21 33.76 -2.84
CA GLY A 455 -27.05 35.11 -2.24
C GLY A 455 -26.03 35.13 -1.10
N GLY A 456 -25.27 34.05 -0.89
CA GLY A 456 -24.19 33.94 0.07
C GLY A 456 -24.41 32.84 1.12
N ILE A 457 -23.41 32.72 2.01
CA ILE A 457 -23.41 31.67 3.03
C ILE A 457 -24.56 31.84 4.05
N CYS A 458 -24.95 33.07 4.37
CA CYS A 458 -26.06 33.32 5.31
C CYS A 458 -27.38 32.79 4.74
N GLU A 459 -27.66 33.03 3.46
CA GLU A 459 -28.85 32.51 2.79
C GLU A 459 -28.87 30.98 2.73
N TYR A 460 -27.70 30.38 2.52
CA TYR A 460 -27.59 28.92 2.63
C TYR A 460 -27.90 28.44 4.05
N LEU A 461 -27.38 29.11 5.09
CA LEU A 461 -27.66 28.75 6.48
C LEU A 461 -29.12 28.96 6.85
N HIS A 462 -29.79 29.99 6.35
CA HIS A 462 -31.25 30.15 6.49
C HIS A 462 -31.99 28.99 5.85
N SER A 463 -31.53 28.50 4.69
CA SER A 463 -32.12 27.29 4.07
C SER A 463 -31.93 26.03 4.91
N CYS A 464 -30.98 26.05 5.86
CA CYS A 464 -30.78 25.01 6.87
C CYS A 464 -31.58 25.25 8.17
N ASN A 465 -32.45 26.24 8.21
CA ASN A 465 -33.21 26.70 9.38
C ASN A 465 -32.35 27.29 10.52
N VAL A 466 -31.16 27.81 10.22
CA VAL A 466 -30.32 28.55 11.17
C VAL A 466 -30.77 30.02 11.14
N ASP A 467 -31.18 30.55 12.29
CA ASP A 467 -31.65 31.92 12.40
C ASP A 467 -30.53 32.96 12.46
N ASP A 468 -30.86 34.21 12.21
CA ASP A 468 -29.91 35.34 12.21
C ASP A 468 -29.17 35.49 13.53
N ALA A 469 -29.83 35.25 14.66
CA ALA A 469 -29.23 35.37 15.98
C ALA A 469 -28.14 34.33 16.19
N THR A 470 -28.41 33.09 15.78
CA THR A 470 -27.45 31.97 15.80
C THR A 470 -26.27 32.27 14.84
N ILE A 471 -26.54 32.75 13.61
CA ILE A 471 -25.52 33.08 12.62
C ILE A 471 -24.59 34.19 13.16
N ALA A 472 -25.16 35.27 13.69
CA ALA A 472 -24.40 36.37 14.26
C ALA A 472 -23.55 35.92 15.46
N ASN A 473 -24.12 35.18 16.38
CA ASN A 473 -23.42 34.65 17.55
C ASN A 473 -22.25 33.72 17.17
N VAL A 474 -22.45 32.81 16.23
CA VAL A 474 -21.38 31.93 15.74
C VAL A 474 -20.29 32.75 15.05
N LYS A 475 -20.64 33.74 14.25
CA LYS A 475 -19.68 34.65 13.60
C LYS A 475 -18.83 35.41 14.60
N ASP A 476 -19.43 35.91 15.66
CA ASP A 476 -18.71 36.60 16.75
C ASP A 476 -17.76 35.65 17.48
N ILE A 477 -18.21 34.40 17.74
CA ILE A 477 -17.34 33.39 18.35
C ILE A 477 -16.15 33.07 17.44
N LEU A 478 -16.38 32.90 16.13
CA LEU A 478 -15.32 32.57 15.16
C LEU A 478 -14.25 33.65 15.07
N HIS A 479 -14.60 34.94 15.25
CA HIS A 479 -13.63 36.04 15.23
C HIS A 479 -12.91 36.28 16.58
N GLY A 480 -13.34 35.59 17.64
CA GLY A 480 -12.74 35.73 18.97
C GLY A 480 -13.15 37.01 19.71
N PRO A 481 -12.59 37.24 20.89
CA PRO A 481 -12.87 38.46 21.64
C PRO A 481 -12.39 39.71 20.88
N THR A 482 -13.29 40.66 20.66
CA THR A 482 -12.98 42.00 20.16
C THR A 482 -12.28 42.86 21.22
#